data_9a7db30a964de4784d9bb9e5fcc2a36a
#
_entry.id   9a7db30a964de4784d9bb9e5fcc2a36a
#
_cell.length_a   1.000
_cell.length_b   1.000
_cell.length_c   1.000
_cell.angle_alpha   90.00
_cell.angle_beta   90.00
_cell.angle_gamma   90.00
#
_symmetry.space_group_name_H-M   'P 1'
#
loop_
_entity.id
_entity.type
_entity.pdbx_description
1 polymer ?
#
loop_
_entity_poly.entity_id
_entity_poly.type
_entity_poly.pdbx_seq_one_letter_code
_entity_poly.pdbx_strand_id
1 'polypeptide(L)'
;MDPTEDLIEQIPCGFLSFTNDGQIQRVNSRLLERLGYRREDVEGRPFESLMNVGSRIFYQTHLFPLIAMQGRADEIFLLLKGANGDDIGFLLNAVRHERNGVAINDCALMRVEERRKFEDALVRARKIAEAAQQELQEANRRYEEQAVELELQQEEVEAQRKIADEANQAKSKFLAVMSHELRTPLNAIGGYTQLIEMGVHGPLTDDQKTALDRIARSQKHLLRLINDVLNLSRIEAGRVDYRITDVPLAEVVKTVLPMVEPQLAAKNIKSRTVLDEAPIVRADREKLEQVTLNLLTNAAKFTPTGGSVTVRVRTEPAAGKVCLDVEDTGIGISEEMQKDIFEPFVQAQTENRKEGSGLGLAISRELARGMNADLTVKSVPGQGSVFTVTLPTS
;
A
#
# COMPACT_ATOMS: atom_id res chain seq x y z
N MET A 1 32.68 75.55 6.19
CA MET A 1 31.37 74.84 6.10
C MET A 1 30.68 74.99 7.43
N ASP A 2 29.46 75.51 7.42
CA ASP A 2 28.69 75.69 8.64
C ASP A 2 28.25 74.28 9.15
N PRO A 3 28.49 73.95 10.43
CA PRO A 3 28.10 72.66 11.00
C PRO A 3 26.65 72.24 10.76
N THR A 4 25.78 73.21 10.54
CA THR A 4 24.35 73.01 10.22
C THR A 4 24.10 72.52 8.79
N GLU A 5 25.00 72.81 7.84
CA GLU A 5 24.87 72.32 6.44
C GLU A 5 25.15 70.81 6.34
N ASP A 6 26.14 70.32 7.09
CA ASP A 6 26.51 68.91 7.09
C ASP A 6 25.40 68.03 7.68
N LEU A 7 24.71 68.52 8.70
CA LEU A 7 23.54 67.83 9.32
C LEU A 7 22.37 67.68 8.35
N ILE A 8 22.03 68.71 7.56
CA ILE A 8 20.92 68.68 6.62
C ILE A 8 21.21 67.72 5.45
N GLU A 9 22.43 67.61 5.00
CA GLU A 9 22.85 66.66 3.96
C GLU A 9 22.76 65.19 4.43
N GLN A 10 22.98 64.93 5.73
CA GLN A 10 22.97 63.59 6.32
C GLN A 10 21.58 63.06 6.65
N ILE A 11 20.52 63.90 6.60
CA ILE A 11 19.14 63.47 6.90
C ILE A 11 18.67 62.44 5.88
N PRO A 12 18.08 61.30 6.32
CA PRO A 12 17.66 60.20 5.42
C PRO A 12 16.42 60.49 4.56
N CYS A 13 15.79 61.63 4.70
CA CYS A 13 14.66 62.14 3.88
C CYS A 13 15.06 63.36 3.04
N GLY A 14 14.22 63.72 2.09
CA GLY A 14 14.37 64.97 1.38
C GLY A 14 14.16 66.13 2.35
N PHE A 15 15.00 67.19 2.25
CA PHE A 15 14.87 68.39 3.03
C PHE A 15 14.83 69.59 2.11
N LEU A 16 13.96 70.56 2.44
CA LEU A 16 13.84 71.84 1.75
C LEU A 16 13.40 72.87 2.74
N SER A 17 14.04 74.06 2.69
CA SER A 17 13.58 75.24 3.44
C SER A 17 13.19 76.36 2.50
N PHE A 18 12.10 77.07 2.86
CA PHE A 18 11.65 78.27 2.07
C PHE A 18 11.16 79.41 2.96
N THR A 19 11.27 80.65 2.42
CA THR A 19 10.89 81.90 3.10
C THR A 19 9.39 82.07 3.09
N ASN A 20 8.92 83.11 3.78
CA ASN A 20 7.50 83.49 3.81
C ASN A 20 6.91 83.85 2.45
N ASP A 21 7.71 84.40 1.53
CA ASP A 21 7.38 84.68 0.12
C ASP A 21 7.54 83.40 -0.77
N GLY A 22 7.74 82.25 -0.15
CA GLY A 22 7.76 80.96 -0.85
C GLY A 22 9.07 80.64 -1.55
N GLN A 23 10.15 81.43 -1.44
CA GLN A 23 11.42 81.24 -2.12
C GLN A 23 12.23 80.17 -1.41
N ILE A 24 12.68 79.12 -2.14
CA ILE A 24 13.51 78.10 -1.65
C ILE A 24 14.92 78.62 -1.28
N GLN A 25 15.27 78.45 -0.03
CA GLN A 25 16.58 78.90 0.45
C GLN A 25 17.62 77.79 0.50
N ARG A 26 17.16 76.57 0.83
CA ARG A 26 18.05 75.37 0.96
C ARG A 26 17.30 74.15 0.50
N VAL A 27 18.08 73.20 -0.06
CA VAL A 27 17.60 71.88 -0.44
C VAL A 27 18.75 70.88 -0.26
N ASN A 28 18.48 69.71 0.30
CA ASN A 28 19.51 68.67 0.44
C ASN A 28 19.69 67.83 -0.82
N SER A 29 20.86 67.19 -0.96
CA SER A 29 21.20 66.35 -2.10
C SER A 29 20.20 65.20 -2.31
N ARG A 30 19.64 64.66 -1.24
CA ARG A 30 18.62 63.59 -1.32
C ARG A 30 17.32 64.01 -2.02
N LEU A 31 16.85 65.21 -1.78
CA LEU A 31 15.67 65.69 -2.48
C LEU A 31 15.96 65.98 -3.94
N LEU A 32 17.15 66.58 -4.23
CA LEU A 32 17.60 66.84 -5.58
C LEU A 32 17.75 65.57 -6.42
N GLU A 33 18.39 64.52 -5.86
CA GLU A 33 18.52 63.20 -6.51
C GLU A 33 17.14 62.60 -6.84
N ARG A 34 16.22 62.69 -5.91
CA ARG A 34 14.86 62.15 -6.09
C ARG A 34 14.02 62.88 -7.13
N LEU A 35 14.24 64.19 -7.24
CA LEU A 35 13.53 65.02 -8.22
C LEU A 35 14.29 65.15 -9.54
N GLY A 36 15.60 64.77 -9.58
CA GLY A 36 16.43 64.84 -10.77
C GLY A 36 16.88 66.29 -11.12
N TYR A 37 16.83 67.21 -10.18
CA TYR A 37 17.28 68.61 -10.39
C TYR A 37 18.69 68.83 -9.90
N ARG A 38 19.33 69.86 -10.47
CA ARG A 38 20.56 70.42 -9.90
C ARG A 38 20.20 71.47 -8.84
N ARG A 39 21.05 71.71 -7.87
CA ARG A 39 20.85 72.68 -6.79
C ARG A 39 20.57 74.08 -7.34
N GLU A 40 21.34 74.50 -8.31
CA GLU A 40 21.22 75.78 -9.00
C GLU A 40 19.84 76.00 -9.68
N ASP A 41 19.21 74.88 -10.03
CA ASP A 41 17.87 74.92 -10.68
C ASP A 41 16.70 75.00 -9.69
N VAL A 42 16.96 74.82 -8.39
CA VAL A 42 15.91 74.74 -7.35
C VAL A 42 16.02 75.91 -6.35
N GLU A 43 17.21 76.21 -5.85
CA GLU A 43 17.44 77.32 -4.89
C GLU A 43 17.13 78.65 -5.52
N GLY A 44 16.41 79.51 -4.76
CA GLY A 44 15.95 80.82 -5.23
C GLY A 44 14.66 80.77 -6.05
N ARG A 45 14.10 79.62 -6.36
CA ARG A 45 12.78 79.52 -7.01
C ARG A 45 11.65 79.42 -5.99
N PRO A 46 10.43 79.78 -6.38
CA PRO A 46 9.23 79.57 -5.56
C PRO A 46 9.00 78.06 -5.34
N PHE A 47 8.73 77.61 -4.11
CA PHE A 47 8.48 76.23 -3.81
C PHE A 47 7.31 75.63 -4.63
N GLU A 48 6.31 76.45 -4.88
CA GLU A 48 5.16 76.05 -5.73
C GLU A 48 5.55 75.70 -7.18
N SER A 49 6.71 76.16 -7.65
CA SER A 49 7.19 75.85 -9.00
C SER A 49 7.59 74.36 -9.15
N LEU A 50 7.89 73.71 -8.04
CA LEU A 50 8.16 72.28 -8.01
C LEU A 50 6.88 71.41 -7.90
N MET A 51 5.70 72.05 -7.86
CA MET A 51 4.43 71.33 -7.68
C MET A 51 3.67 71.18 -9.00
N ASN A 52 2.89 70.07 -9.14
CA ASN A 52 1.88 70.05 -10.19
C ASN A 52 0.73 71.00 -9.89
N VAL A 53 -0.18 71.21 -10.85
CA VAL A 53 -1.27 72.21 -10.73
C VAL A 53 -2.16 71.94 -9.49
N GLY A 54 -2.50 70.67 -9.20
CA GLY A 54 -3.32 70.28 -8.04
C GLY A 54 -2.64 70.59 -6.71
N SER A 55 -1.38 70.14 -6.56
CA SER A 55 -0.60 70.39 -5.34
C SER A 55 -0.29 71.86 -5.15
N ARG A 56 -0.16 72.69 -6.22
CA ARG A 56 0.04 74.11 -6.14
C ARG A 56 -1.18 74.83 -5.59
N ILE A 57 -2.37 74.47 -6.08
CA ILE A 57 -3.64 75.03 -5.57
C ILE A 57 -3.77 74.66 -4.08
N PHE A 58 -3.54 73.40 -3.74
CA PHE A 58 -3.61 72.97 -2.36
C PHE A 58 -2.58 73.68 -1.44
N TYR A 59 -1.36 73.89 -1.94
CA TYR A 59 -0.33 74.63 -1.24
C TYR A 59 -0.80 76.07 -0.92
N GLN A 60 -1.29 76.77 -1.90
CA GLN A 60 -1.71 78.14 -1.73
C GLN A 60 -2.95 78.31 -0.85
N THR A 61 -3.91 77.35 -0.93
CA THR A 61 -5.20 77.48 -0.24
C THR A 61 -5.22 76.86 1.15
N HIS A 62 -4.38 75.87 1.40
CA HIS A 62 -4.43 75.09 2.62
C HIS A 62 -3.05 74.94 3.33
N LEU A 63 -2.02 74.48 2.63
CA LEU A 63 -0.76 74.11 3.28
C LEU A 63 -0.01 75.35 3.80
N PHE A 64 0.19 76.36 2.95
CA PHE A 64 0.90 77.57 3.36
C PHE A 64 0.16 78.35 4.45
N PRO A 65 -1.17 78.61 4.36
CA PRO A 65 -1.95 79.19 5.46
C PRO A 65 -1.86 78.38 6.74
N LEU A 66 -1.89 76.99 6.65
CA LEU A 66 -1.77 76.17 7.83
C LEU A 66 -0.43 76.35 8.55
N ILE A 67 0.66 76.34 7.78
CA ILE A 67 2.02 76.57 8.32
C ILE A 67 2.12 77.99 8.91
N ALA A 68 1.55 78.98 8.23
CA ALA A 68 1.58 80.35 8.67
C ALA A 68 0.83 80.58 9.99
N MET A 69 -0.35 79.95 10.16
CA MET A 69 -1.21 80.13 11.33
C MET A 69 -0.81 79.18 12.51
N GLN A 70 -0.48 77.92 12.24
CA GLN A 70 -0.22 76.91 13.29
C GLN A 70 1.28 76.67 13.55
N GLY A 71 2.17 77.18 12.71
CA GLY A 71 3.60 77.02 12.81
C GLY A 71 4.09 75.64 12.36
N ARG A 72 3.20 74.71 12.01
CA ARG A 72 3.55 73.36 11.55
C ARG A 72 2.49 72.76 10.64
N ALA A 73 2.88 71.82 9.85
CA ALA A 73 2.01 70.91 9.11
C ALA A 73 2.61 69.49 9.12
N ASP A 74 1.81 68.47 9.44
CA ASP A 74 2.24 67.09 9.58
C ASP A 74 1.54 66.21 8.54
N GLU A 75 2.31 65.28 7.93
CA GLU A 75 1.85 64.24 7.01
C GLU A 75 1.02 64.70 5.81
N ILE A 76 1.36 65.82 5.24
CA ILE A 76 0.68 66.42 4.07
C ILE A 76 1.19 65.73 2.79
N PHE A 77 0.26 65.17 2.03
CA PHE A 77 0.59 64.55 0.74
C PHE A 77 0.67 65.62 -0.37
N LEU A 78 1.79 65.67 -1.09
CA LEU A 78 2.01 66.54 -2.23
C LEU A 78 2.60 65.77 -3.42
N LEU A 79 2.26 66.18 -4.63
CA LEU A 79 2.91 65.73 -5.86
C LEU A 79 3.88 66.84 -6.28
N LEU A 80 5.19 66.46 -6.28
CA LEU A 80 6.26 67.35 -6.80
C LEU A 80 6.66 66.86 -8.20
N LYS A 81 6.94 67.78 -9.08
CA LYS A 81 7.43 67.52 -10.43
C LYS A 81 8.92 67.19 -10.40
N GLY A 82 9.29 66.05 -10.96
CA GLY A 82 10.68 65.74 -11.30
C GLY A 82 11.16 66.56 -12.51
N ALA A 83 12.47 66.61 -12.70
CA ALA A 83 13.11 67.29 -13.83
C ALA A 83 12.71 66.71 -15.20
N ASN A 84 12.31 65.43 -15.26
CA ASN A 84 11.78 64.73 -16.43
C ASN A 84 10.29 64.96 -16.66
N GLY A 85 9.63 65.72 -15.79
CA GLY A 85 8.20 66.06 -15.87
C GLY A 85 7.25 65.11 -15.14
N ASP A 86 7.78 64.04 -14.51
CA ASP A 86 6.99 63.06 -13.74
C ASP A 86 6.48 63.65 -12.41
N ASP A 87 5.26 63.30 -12.05
CA ASP A 87 4.71 63.64 -10.74
C ASP A 87 5.13 62.61 -9.70
N ILE A 88 5.90 63.02 -8.69
CA ILE A 88 6.44 62.18 -7.62
C ILE A 88 5.74 62.53 -6.31
N GLY A 89 5.15 61.48 -5.67
CA GLY A 89 4.40 61.64 -4.42
C GLY A 89 5.31 61.73 -3.20
N PHE A 90 5.11 62.76 -2.38
CA PHE A 90 5.79 62.97 -1.11
C PHE A 90 4.79 63.18 0.02
N LEU A 91 5.13 62.67 1.22
CA LEU A 91 4.59 63.15 2.48
C LEU A 91 5.50 64.22 3.02
N LEU A 92 4.94 65.37 3.29
CA LEU A 92 5.63 66.56 3.80
C LEU A 92 5.25 66.78 5.27
N ASN A 93 6.26 66.99 6.10
CA ASN A 93 6.16 67.60 7.42
C ASN A 93 6.87 68.94 7.39
N ALA A 94 6.24 70.00 7.86
CA ALA A 94 6.79 71.34 7.86
C ALA A 94 6.74 71.97 9.25
N VAL A 95 7.78 72.73 9.58
CA VAL A 95 7.85 73.53 10.81
C VAL A 95 8.30 74.88 10.47
N ARG A 96 7.62 75.91 11.00
CA ARG A 96 7.95 77.28 10.86
C ARG A 96 8.72 77.78 12.07
N HIS A 97 9.77 78.51 11.83
CA HIS A 97 10.57 79.19 12.86
C HIS A 97 11.07 80.53 12.35
N GLU A 98 11.56 81.31 13.22
CA GLU A 98 12.16 82.63 12.90
C GLU A 98 13.70 82.56 13.02
N ARG A 99 14.39 82.95 11.98
CA ARG A 99 15.87 82.97 11.94
C ARG A 99 16.34 84.36 11.46
N ASN A 100 17.08 85.07 12.34
CA ASN A 100 17.52 86.42 12.03
C ASN A 100 16.42 87.39 11.61
N GLY A 101 15.22 87.34 12.21
CA GLY A 101 14.11 88.19 11.87
C GLY A 101 13.32 87.79 10.59
N VAL A 102 13.71 86.68 9.97
CA VAL A 102 13.03 86.19 8.78
C VAL A 102 12.30 84.85 9.13
N ALA A 103 11.06 84.69 8.80
CA ALA A 103 10.28 83.49 8.96
C ALA A 103 10.68 82.50 7.89
N ILE A 104 11.11 81.31 8.32
CA ILE A 104 11.59 80.19 7.49
C ILE A 104 10.71 78.98 7.76
N ASN A 105 10.34 78.27 6.71
CA ASN A 105 9.60 77.00 6.77
C ASN A 105 10.53 75.84 6.38
N ASP A 106 10.87 74.98 7.34
CA ASP A 106 11.67 73.83 7.11
C ASP A 106 10.76 72.60 6.84
N CYS A 107 11.01 71.92 5.75
CA CYS A 107 10.21 70.78 5.28
C CYS A 107 11.03 69.49 5.18
N ALA A 108 10.55 68.44 5.79
CA ALA A 108 11.01 67.08 5.56
C ALA A 108 10.05 66.37 4.60
N LEU A 109 10.60 65.74 3.54
CA LEU A 109 9.83 65.09 2.48
C LEU A 109 10.20 63.63 2.36
N MET A 110 9.20 62.75 2.54
CA MET A 110 9.34 61.29 2.40
C MET A 110 8.57 60.81 1.17
N ARG A 111 9.22 60.02 0.33
CA ARG A 111 8.59 59.44 -0.87
C ARG A 111 7.55 58.37 -0.52
N VAL A 112 6.35 58.45 -1.09
CA VAL A 112 5.20 57.62 -0.74
C VAL A 112 5.22 56.24 -1.43
N GLU A 113 5.93 56.07 -2.53
CA GLU A 113 5.93 54.83 -3.32
C GLU A 113 6.38 53.57 -2.54
N GLU A 114 7.32 53.68 -1.61
CA GLU A 114 7.80 52.56 -0.83
C GLU A 114 6.73 52.08 0.16
N ARG A 115 6.01 52.99 0.80
CA ARG A 115 4.89 52.69 1.71
C ARG A 115 3.75 51.97 0.98
N ARG A 116 3.36 52.46 -0.19
CA ARG A 116 2.28 51.91 -1.01
C ARG A 116 2.62 50.48 -1.50
N LYS A 117 3.86 50.24 -1.96
CA LYS A 117 4.32 48.92 -2.35
C LYS A 117 4.28 47.94 -1.17
N PHE A 118 4.65 48.38 0.03
CA PHE A 118 4.61 47.56 1.24
C PHE A 118 3.16 47.25 1.65
N GLU A 119 2.26 48.22 1.64
CA GLU A 119 0.84 48.02 1.94
C GLU A 119 0.18 47.06 0.94
N ASP A 120 0.45 47.20 -0.37
CA ASP A 120 -0.04 46.26 -1.41
C ASP A 120 0.52 44.85 -1.26
N ALA A 121 1.79 44.70 -0.84
CA ALA A 121 2.41 43.43 -0.57
C ALA A 121 1.78 42.74 0.66
N LEU A 122 1.50 43.49 1.71
CA LEU A 122 0.84 43.01 2.92
C LEU A 122 -0.58 42.50 2.64
N VAL A 123 -1.35 43.27 1.85
CA VAL A 123 -2.71 42.85 1.44
C VAL A 123 -2.69 41.57 0.61
N ARG A 124 -1.73 41.46 -0.32
CA ARG A 124 -1.56 40.22 -1.11
C ARG A 124 -1.17 39.03 -0.25
N ALA A 125 -0.19 39.18 0.65
CA ALA A 125 0.24 38.13 1.56
C ALA A 125 -0.90 37.64 2.45
N ARG A 126 -1.71 38.58 2.97
CA ARG A 126 -2.90 38.24 3.78
C ARG A 126 -3.94 37.44 2.99
N LYS A 127 -4.27 37.85 1.75
CA LYS A 127 -5.21 37.09 0.90
C LYS A 127 -4.73 35.67 0.61
N ILE A 128 -3.42 35.48 0.35
CA ILE A 128 -2.84 34.14 0.13
C ILE A 128 -2.95 33.30 1.39
N ALA A 129 -2.65 33.89 2.55
CA ALA A 129 -2.75 33.18 3.83
C ALA A 129 -4.20 32.76 4.16
N GLU A 130 -5.17 33.65 3.93
CA GLU A 130 -6.59 33.36 4.13
C GLU A 130 -7.08 32.25 3.19
N ALA A 131 -6.68 32.26 1.91
CA ALA A 131 -7.02 31.20 0.95
C ALA A 131 -6.40 29.83 1.36
N ALA A 132 -5.12 29.82 1.73
CA ALA A 132 -4.45 28.61 2.19
C ALA A 132 -5.09 28.03 3.47
N GLN A 133 -5.52 28.91 4.37
CA GLN A 133 -6.23 28.50 5.59
C GLN A 133 -7.58 27.84 5.28
N GLN A 134 -8.33 28.38 4.29
CA GLN A 134 -9.59 27.78 3.87
C GLN A 134 -9.38 26.39 3.23
N GLU A 135 -8.40 26.27 2.33
CA GLU A 135 -8.06 24.98 1.72
C GLU A 135 -7.67 23.92 2.77
N LEU A 136 -6.89 24.33 3.77
CA LEU A 136 -6.49 23.44 4.86
C LEU A 136 -7.69 22.99 5.71
N GLN A 137 -8.63 23.90 6.00
CA GLN A 137 -9.83 23.56 6.73
C GLN A 137 -10.72 22.57 5.96
N GLU A 138 -10.90 22.80 4.66
CA GLU A 138 -11.66 21.87 3.81
C GLU A 138 -10.99 20.49 3.70
N ALA A 139 -9.65 20.47 3.57
CA ALA A 139 -8.89 19.23 3.56
C ALA A 139 -9.03 18.45 4.87
N ASN A 140 -8.88 19.13 6.02
CA ASN A 140 -9.06 18.51 7.33
C ASN A 140 -10.46 17.93 7.51
N ARG A 141 -11.52 18.66 7.10
CA ARG A 141 -12.88 18.13 7.17
C ARG A 141 -13.06 16.85 6.33
N ARG A 142 -12.50 16.83 5.11
CA ARG A 142 -12.54 15.61 4.27
C ARG A 142 -11.81 14.44 4.91
N TYR A 143 -10.65 14.68 5.53
CA TYR A 143 -9.91 13.64 6.25
C TYR A 143 -10.70 13.10 7.45
N GLU A 144 -11.37 13.98 8.22
CA GLU A 144 -12.21 13.55 9.34
C GLU A 144 -13.40 12.69 8.86
N GLU A 145 -14.09 13.12 7.79
CA GLU A 145 -15.19 12.35 7.18
C GLU A 145 -14.71 10.97 6.68
N GLN A 146 -13.54 10.91 6.01
CA GLN A 146 -12.94 9.64 5.56
C GLN A 146 -12.49 8.74 6.71
N ALA A 147 -11.96 9.31 7.78
CA ALA A 147 -11.55 8.55 8.96
C ALA A 147 -12.76 7.85 9.63
N VAL A 148 -13.87 8.55 9.79
CA VAL A 148 -15.12 7.97 10.33
C VAL A 148 -15.67 6.87 9.43
N GLU A 149 -15.67 7.08 8.11
CA GLU A 149 -16.14 6.07 7.15
C GLU A 149 -15.26 4.81 7.21
N LEU A 150 -13.93 4.98 7.28
CA LEU A 150 -12.99 3.87 7.38
C LEU A 150 -13.18 3.08 8.68
N GLU A 151 -13.42 3.77 9.80
CA GLU A 151 -13.67 3.13 11.10
C GLU A 151 -14.95 2.28 11.06
N LEU A 152 -16.03 2.79 10.48
CA LEU A 152 -17.26 2.03 10.28
C LEU A 152 -17.07 0.79 9.40
N GLN A 153 -16.30 0.93 8.30
CA GLN A 153 -15.97 -0.21 7.43
C GLN A 153 -15.13 -1.26 8.17
N GLN A 154 -14.18 -0.85 9.00
CA GLN A 154 -13.39 -1.78 9.81
C GLN A 154 -14.25 -2.54 10.80
N GLU A 155 -15.17 -1.86 11.51
CA GLU A 155 -16.09 -2.53 12.44
C GLU A 155 -16.99 -3.56 11.72
N GLU A 156 -17.50 -3.23 10.52
CA GLU A 156 -18.30 -4.15 9.73
C GLU A 156 -17.51 -5.38 9.29
N VAL A 157 -16.26 -5.19 8.80
CA VAL A 157 -15.37 -6.30 8.42
C VAL A 157 -15.02 -7.18 9.61
N GLU A 158 -14.75 -6.60 10.78
CA GLU A 158 -14.47 -7.36 12.00
C GLU A 158 -15.70 -8.16 12.45
N ALA A 159 -16.90 -7.59 12.39
CA ALA A 159 -18.12 -8.28 12.71
C ALA A 159 -18.39 -9.47 11.76
N GLN A 160 -18.22 -9.26 10.46
CA GLN A 160 -18.36 -10.32 9.45
C GLN A 160 -17.34 -11.43 9.64
N ARG A 161 -16.07 -11.07 9.94
CA ARG A 161 -15.00 -12.03 10.23
C ARG A 161 -15.34 -12.88 11.44
N LYS A 162 -15.83 -12.27 12.53
CA LYS A 162 -16.22 -13.00 13.73
C LYS A 162 -17.34 -14.01 13.45
N ILE A 163 -18.36 -13.62 12.70
CA ILE A 163 -19.45 -14.53 12.30
C ILE A 163 -18.91 -15.70 11.47
N ALA A 164 -18.03 -15.43 10.52
CA ALA A 164 -17.40 -16.46 9.69
C ALA A 164 -16.54 -17.43 10.53
N ASP A 165 -15.76 -16.89 11.48
CA ASP A 165 -14.93 -17.69 12.37
C ASP A 165 -15.78 -18.58 13.31
N GLU A 166 -16.86 -18.05 13.87
CA GLU A 166 -17.81 -18.83 14.70
C GLU A 166 -18.47 -19.95 13.89
N ALA A 167 -18.91 -19.66 12.65
CA ALA A 167 -19.49 -20.67 11.76
C ALA A 167 -18.47 -21.76 11.39
N ASN A 168 -17.22 -21.40 11.09
CA ASN A 168 -16.14 -22.36 10.82
C ASN A 168 -15.78 -23.21 12.04
N GLN A 169 -15.81 -22.62 13.24
CA GLN A 169 -15.60 -23.35 14.47
C GLN A 169 -16.73 -24.36 14.72
N ALA A 170 -17.99 -23.94 14.55
CA ALA A 170 -19.14 -24.82 14.70
C ALA A 170 -19.10 -25.99 13.67
N LYS A 171 -18.79 -25.69 12.38
CA LYS A 171 -18.57 -26.68 11.32
C LYS A 171 -17.50 -27.71 11.71
N SER A 172 -16.36 -27.25 12.17
CA SER A 172 -15.23 -28.11 12.55
C SER A 172 -15.56 -28.99 13.76
N LYS A 173 -16.21 -28.41 14.79
CA LYS A 173 -16.65 -29.16 15.97
C LYS A 173 -17.69 -30.23 15.62
N PHE A 174 -18.68 -29.86 14.79
CA PHE A 174 -19.69 -30.81 14.31
C PHE A 174 -19.06 -31.97 13.57
N LEU A 175 -18.15 -31.71 12.62
CA LEU A 175 -17.47 -32.77 11.85
C LEU A 175 -16.60 -33.66 12.75
N ALA A 176 -15.91 -33.08 13.75
CA ALA A 176 -15.12 -33.87 14.69
C ALA A 176 -15.97 -34.85 15.53
N VAL A 177 -17.11 -34.38 16.04
CA VAL A 177 -18.06 -35.23 16.79
C VAL A 177 -18.64 -36.29 15.88
N MET A 178 -19.14 -35.93 14.71
CA MET A 178 -19.72 -36.84 13.74
C MET A 178 -18.73 -37.95 13.30
N SER A 179 -17.46 -37.57 13.12
CA SER A 179 -16.42 -38.56 12.79
C SER A 179 -16.25 -39.60 13.89
N HIS A 180 -16.23 -39.16 15.15
CA HIS A 180 -16.13 -40.09 16.27
C HIS A 180 -17.33 -41.02 16.32
N GLU A 181 -18.53 -40.47 16.19
CA GLU A 181 -19.78 -41.22 16.21
C GLU A 181 -19.94 -42.20 15.03
N LEU A 182 -19.36 -41.87 13.86
CA LEU A 182 -19.32 -42.76 12.70
C LEU A 182 -18.21 -43.83 12.78
N ARG A 183 -17.06 -43.46 13.37
CA ARG A 183 -15.92 -44.37 13.49
C ARG A 183 -16.22 -45.56 14.41
N THR A 184 -16.94 -45.35 15.49
CA THR A 184 -17.26 -46.37 16.48
C THR A 184 -18.06 -47.54 15.87
N PRO A 185 -19.21 -47.34 15.23
CA PRO A 185 -19.97 -48.43 14.58
C PRO A 185 -19.21 -49.06 13.41
N LEU A 186 -18.44 -48.26 12.63
CA LEU A 186 -17.65 -48.80 11.53
C LEU A 186 -16.53 -49.72 12.04
N ASN A 187 -15.85 -49.35 13.13
CA ASN A 187 -14.86 -50.23 13.72
C ASN A 187 -15.47 -51.51 14.27
N ALA A 188 -16.68 -51.45 14.85
CA ALA A 188 -17.40 -52.65 15.28
C ALA A 188 -17.74 -53.58 14.09
N ILE A 189 -18.27 -52.98 12.97
CA ILE A 189 -18.54 -53.73 11.73
C ILE A 189 -17.27 -54.42 11.23
N GLY A 190 -16.12 -53.67 11.17
CA GLY A 190 -14.85 -54.22 10.73
C GLY A 190 -14.35 -55.36 11.64
N GLY A 191 -14.48 -55.17 12.97
CA GLY A 191 -14.11 -56.20 13.94
C GLY A 191 -14.93 -57.48 13.82
N TYR A 192 -16.25 -57.36 13.70
CA TYR A 192 -17.11 -58.54 13.47
C TYR A 192 -16.83 -59.22 12.12
N THR A 193 -16.63 -58.43 11.06
CA THR A 193 -16.27 -58.98 9.75
C THR A 193 -14.99 -59.80 9.85
N GLN A 194 -13.98 -59.28 10.54
CA GLN A 194 -12.70 -59.93 10.73
C GLN A 194 -12.80 -61.21 11.59
N LEU A 195 -13.59 -61.18 12.66
CA LEU A 195 -13.86 -62.38 13.50
C LEU A 195 -14.52 -63.51 12.70
N ILE A 196 -15.48 -63.17 11.84
CA ILE A 196 -16.17 -64.12 10.97
C ILE A 196 -15.19 -64.68 9.92
N GLU A 197 -14.35 -63.84 9.29
CA GLU A 197 -13.31 -64.27 8.33
C GLU A 197 -12.29 -65.23 8.96
N MET A 198 -11.95 -65.00 10.24
CA MET A 198 -11.06 -65.90 11.00
C MET A 198 -11.71 -67.23 11.35
N GLY A 199 -12.98 -67.46 11.03
CA GLY A 199 -13.67 -68.68 11.28
C GLY A 199 -14.11 -68.94 12.73
N VAL A 200 -14.11 -67.83 13.58
CA VAL A 200 -14.53 -67.95 15.01
C VAL A 200 -15.95 -68.46 15.15
N HIS A 201 -16.80 -68.24 14.16
CA HIS A 201 -18.23 -68.65 14.13
C HIS A 201 -18.48 -69.83 13.22
N GLY A 202 -17.43 -70.56 12.82
CA GLY A 202 -17.49 -71.75 11.95
C GLY A 202 -16.90 -71.52 10.56
N PRO A 203 -16.80 -72.61 9.74
CA PRO A 203 -16.25 -72.50 8.39
C PRO A 203 -17.15 -71.69 7.45
N LEU A 204 -16.52 -70.90 6.58
CA LEU A 204 -17.20 -70.06 5.59
C LEU A 204 -17.23 -70.68 4.21
N THR A 205 -18.33 -70.54 3.49
CA THR A 205 -18.38 -70.78 2.06
C THR A 205 -17.62 -69.69 1.26
N ASP A 206 -17.23 -70.00 0.04
CA ASP A 206 -16.49 -69.06 -0.79
C ASP A 206 -17.34 -67.82 -1.16
N ASP A 207 -18.66 -67.96 -1.29
CA ASP A 207 -19.57 -66.84 -1.48
C ASP A 207 -19.63 -65.93 -0.24
N GLN A 208 -19.64 -66.52 0.97
CA GLN A 208 -19.60 -65.78 2.22
C GLN A 208 -18.29 -65.02 2.38
N LYS A 209 -17.12 -65.62 2.06
CA LYS A 209 -15.84 -64.92 2.04
C LYS A 209 -15.84 -63.75 1.09
N THR A 210 -16.38 -63.94 -0.13
CA THR A 210 -16.49 -62.87 -1.11
C THR A 210 -17.37 -61.72 -0.61
N ALA A 211 -18.48 -62.03 0.06
CA ALA A 211 -19.37 -61.01 0.64
C ALA A 211 -18.72 -60.25 1.78
N LEU A 212 -18.04 -60.94 2.68
CA LEU A 212 -17.27 -60.32 3.80
C LEU A 212 -16.16 -59.42 3.30
N ASP A 213 -15.39 -59.83 2.29
CA ASP A 213 -14.36 -59.03 1.68
C ASP A 213 -14.91 -57.75 1.03
N ARG A 214 -16.11 -57.80 0.44
CA ARG A 214 -16.82 -56.59 -0.05
C ARG A 214 -17.20 -55.64 1.10
N ILE A 215 -17.73 -56.23 2.23
CA ILE A 215 -18.07 -55.43 3.42
C ILE A 215 -16.82 -54.75 4.00
N ALA A 216 -15.74 -55.53 4.19
CA ALA A 216 -14.48 -55.00 4.71
C ALA A 216 -13.90 -53.89 3.84
N ARG A 217 -13.96 -54.03 2.51
CA ARG A 217 -13.53 -52.98 1.57
C ARG A 217 -14.39 -51.73 1.69
N SER A 218 -15.71 -51.87 1.75
CA SER A 218 -16.65 -50.74 1.89
C SER A 218 -16.45 -50.02 3.22
N GLN A 219 -16.27 -50.73 4.31
CA GLN A 219 -16.00 -50.20 5.64
C GLN A 219 -14.67 -49.39 5.67
N LYS A 220 -13.58 -49.96 5.13
CA LYS A 220 -12.29 -49.26 5.02
C LYS A 220 -12.39 -47.99 4.13
N HIS A 221 -13.19 -48.06 3.06
CA HIS A 221 -13.43 -46.93 2.19
C HIS A 221 -14.16 -45.82 2.92
N LEU A 222 -15.19 -46.12 3.70
CA LEU A 222 -15.99 -45.12 4.44
C LEU A 222 -15.15 -44.48 5.55
N LEU A 223 -14.32 -45.23 6.28
CA LEU A 223 -13.40 -44.70 7.28
C LEU A 223 -12.40 -43.71 6.67
N ARG A 224 -11.87 -44.01 5.48
CA ARG A 224 -10.97 -43.10 4.75
C ARG A 224 -11.69 -41.81 4.36
N LEU A 225 -12.90 -41.89 3.80
CA LEU A 225 -13.71 -40.71 3.45
C LEU A 225 -13.94 -39.79 4.66
N ILE A 226 -14.33 -40.37 5.80
CA ILE A 226 -14.56 -39.61 7.03
C ILE A 226 -13.26 -38.91 7.48
N ASN A 227 -12.12 -39.58 7.45
CA ASN A 227 -10.84 -38.99 7.82
C ASN A 227 -10.40 -37.91 6.84
N ASP A 228 -10.62 -38.08 5.53
CA ASP A 228 -10.30 -37.10 4.52
C ASP A 228 -11.13 -35.80 4.71
N VAL A 229 -12.44 -35.94 4.97
CA VAL A 229 -13.34 -34.76 5.25
C VAL A 229 -12.87 -34.03 6.51
N LEU A 230 -12.49 -34.74 7.56
CA LEU A 230 -11.96 -34.12 8.78
C LEU A 230 -10.64 -33.40 8.54
N ASN A 231 -9.74 -34.02 7.79
CA ASN A 231 -8.45 -33.41 7.47
C ASN A 231 -8.67 -32.12 6.66
N LEU A 232 -9.54 -32.15 5.65
CA LEU A 232 -9.89 -30.96 4.88
C LEU A 232 -10.49 -29.85 5.77
N SER A 233 -11.43 -30.19 6.64
CA SER A 233 -12.03 -29.24 7.58
C SER A 233 -11.03 -28.61 8.55
N ARG A 234 -10.03 -29.37 9.02
CA ARG A 234 -8.96 -28.84 9.88
C ARG A 234 -8.02 -27.90 9.13
N ILE A 235 -7.73 -28.21 7.87
CA ILE A 235 -6.88 -27.40 7.00
C ILE A 235 -7.59 -26.09 6.69
N GLU A 236 -8.86 -26.14 6.25
CA GLU A 236 -9.69 -24.94 5.97
C GLU A 236 -9.82 -24.01 7.20
N ALA A 237 -9.89 -24.59 8.39
CA ALA A 237 -9.96 -23.85 9.65
C ALA A 237 -8.60 -23.30 10.13
N GLY A 238 -7.50 -23.51 9.37
CA GLY A 238 -6.14 -23.11 9.76
C GLY A 238 -5.62 -23.81 11.02
N ARG A 239 -6.15 -25.00 11.37
CA ARG A 239 -5.83 -25.74 12.61
C ARG A 239 -4.81 -26.85 12.41
N VAL A 240 -4.03 -26.77 11.35
CA VAL A 240 -2.93 -27.71 11.10
C VAL A 240 -1.63 -27.06 11.54
N ASP A 241 -0.99 -27.64 12.52
CA ASP A 241 0.35 -27.24 12.94
C ASP A 241 1.38 -27.81 11.99
N TYR A 242 2.23 -26.98 11.43
CA TYR A 242 3.32 -27.36 10.54
C TYR A 242 4.67 -27.26 11.28
N ARG A 243 5.42 -28.38 11.31
CA ARG A 243 6.78 -28.38 11.85
C ARG A 243 7.79 -28.27 10.70
N ILE A 244 8.03 -27.03 10.28
CA ILE A 244 8.94 -26.75 9.16
C ILE A 244 10.38 -26.96 9.61
N THR A 245 11.04 -27.94 9.03
CA THR A 245 12.44 -28.32 9.28
C THR A 245 13.18 -28.49 7.96
N ASP A 246 14.49 -28.69 8.03
CA ASP A 246 15.31 -29.07 6.90
C ASP A 246 15.11 -30.56 6.59
N VAL A 247 14.52 -30.86 5.44
CA VAL A 247 14.14 -32.21 5.04
C VAL A 247 14.92 -32.63 3.79
N PRO A 248 15.76 -33.69 3.85
CA PRO A 248 16.36 -34.30 2.66
C PRO A 248 15.27 -34.95 1.81
N LEU A 249 15.00 -34.43 0.63
CA LEU A 249 13.86 -34.87 -0.21
C LEU A 249 14.02 -36.34 -0.68
N ALA A 250 15.25 -36.79 -0.87
CA ALA A 250 15.53 -38.18 -1.21
C ALA A 250 15.09 -39.18 -0.10
N GLU A 251 15.15 -38.76 1.17
CA GLU A 251 14.68 -39.64 2.27
C GLU A 251 13.16 -39.80 2.26
N VAL A 252 12.43 -38.72 1.94
CA VAL A 252 10.97 -38.77 1.78
C VAL A 252 10.59 -39.78 0.70
N VAL A 253 11.24 -39.72 -0.47
CA VAL A 253 11.00 -40.68 -1.57
C VAL A 253 11.34 -42.09 -1.15
N LYS A 254 12.50 -42.32 -0.48
CA LYS A 254 12.91 -43.63 0.03
C LYS A 254 11.95 -44.21 1.07
N THR A 255 11.32 -43.35 1.88
CA THR A 255 10.33 -43.78 2.89
C THR A 255 9.01 -44.16 2.25
N VAL A 256 8.54 -43.39 1.27
CA VAL A 256 7.19 -43.54 0.72
C VAL A 256 7.09 -44.56 -0.41
N LEU A 257 8.13 -44.68 -1.26
CA LEU A 257 8.08 -45.54 -2.44
C LEU A 257 7.83 -47.03 -2.09
N PRO A 258 8.47 -47.63 -1.06
CA PRO A 258 8.20 -49.03 -0.68
C PRO A 258 6.75 -49.30 -0.27
N MET A 259 6.01 -48.26 0.22
CA MET A 259 4.60 -48.40 0.61
C MET A 259 3.68 -48.61 -0.61
N VAL A 260 4.11 -48.19 -1.80
CA VAL A 260 3.34 -48.28 -3.04
C VAL A 260 3.85 -49.41 -3.95
N GLU A 261 5.07 -49.89 -3.76
CA GLU A 261 5.66 -50.98 -4.58
C GLU A 261 4.77 -52.23 -4.72
N PRO A 262 4.07 -52.74 -3.67
CA PRO A 262 3.19 -53.88 -3.84
C PRO A 262 2.03 -53.60 -4.82
N GLN A 263 1.53 -52.36 -4.87
CA GLN A 263 0.45 -51.98 -5.77
C GLN A 263 0.96 -51.84 -7.22
N LEU A 264 2.19 -51.32 -7.39
CA LEU A 264 2.85 -51.22 -8.69
C LEU A 264 3.18 -52.60 -9.25
N ALA A 265 3.72 -53.49 -8.40
CA ALA A 265 4.06 -54.88 -8.78
C ALA A 265 2.82 -55.69 -9.19
N ALA A 266 1.68 -55.54 -8.46
CA ALA A 266 0.43 -56.22 -8.78
C ALA A 266 -0.12 -55.90 -10.18
N LYS A 267 0.24 -54.70 -10.72
CA LYS A 267 -0.10 -54.25 -12.08
C LYS A 267 1.06 -54.33 -13.06
N ASN A 268 2.20 -54.92 -12.71
CA ASN A 268 3.42 -54.92 -13.52
C ASN A 268 3.84 -53.51 -13.99
N ILE A 269 3.63 -52.48 -13.17
CA ILE A 269 4.05 -51.12 -13.44
C ILE A 269 5.53 -50.98 -13.10
N LYS A 270 6.33 -50.45 -14.03
CA LYS A 270 7.76 -50.18 -13.81
C LYS A 270 7.94 -48.93 -12.98
N SER A 271 8.60 -49.00 -11.84
CA SER A 271 8.98 -47.84 -11.04
C SER A 271 10.41 -47.40 -11.38
N ARG A 272 10.62 -46.10 -11.53
CA ARG A 272 11.95 -45.50 -11.72
C ARG A 272 12.10 -44.27 -10.82
N THR A 273 13.29 -44.15 -10.22
CA THR A 273 13.63 -42.99 -9.38
C THR A 273 14.83 -42.29 -9.99
N VAL A 274 14.72 -40.98 -10.19
CA VAL A 274 15.78 -40.06 -10.68
C VAL A 274 15.98 -39.00 -9.63
N LEU A 275 16.98 -39.17 -8.78
CA LEU A 275 17.30 -38.24 -7.69
C LEU A 275 18.63 -37.59 -8.04
N ASP A 276 18.56 -36.42 -8.72
CA ASP A 276 19.73 -35.59 -8.89
C ASP A 276 20.03 -34.96 -7.53
N GLU A 277 21.32 -34.93 -7.14
CA GLU A 277 21.86 -34.40 -5.87
C GLU A 277 20.78 -33.99 -4.85
N ALA A 278 20.52 -34.87 -3.87
CA ALA A 278 19.37 -34.79 -2.95
C ALA A 278 19.26 -33.40 -2.24
N PRO A 279 18.51 -32.43 -2.77
CA PRO A 279 18.42 -31.11 -2.16
C PRO A 279 17.68 -31.24 -0.82
N ILE A 280 18.11 -30.37 0.11
CA ILE A 280 17.40 -30.13 1.37
C ILE A 280 16.35 -29.05 1.13
N VAL A 281 15.12 -29.30 1.59
CA VAL A 281 13.99 -28.38 1.45
C VAL A 281 13.44 -28.00 2.83
N ARG A 282 12.86 -26.82 2.92
CA ARG A 282 12.15 -26.35 4.12
C ARG A 282 10.71 -26.86 4.08
N ALA A 283 10.42 -27.92 4.85
CA ALA A 283 9.10 -28.56 4.85
C ALA A 283 8.77 -29.24 6.18
N ASP A 284 7.50 -29.60 6.36
CA ASP A 284 7.08 -30.58 7.34
C ASP A 284 7.21 -31.98 6.72
N ARG A 285 8.09 -32.83 7.29
CA ARG A 285 8.39 -34.14 6.77
C ARG A 285 7.14 -35.04 6.66
N GLU A 286 6.31 -35.09 7.71
CA GLU A 286 5.12 -35.95 7.73
C GLU A 286 4.09 -35.53 6.67
N LYS A 287 3.89 -34.21 6.51
CA LYS A 287 2.96 -33.67 5.51
C LYS A 287 3.49 -33.89 4.09
N LEU A 288 4.79 -33.74 3.89
CA LEU A 288 5.43 -33.99 2.60
C LEU A 288 5.38 -35.46 2.21
N GLU A 289 5.60 -36.36 3.17
CA GLU A 289 5.42 -37.84 2.98
C GLU A 289 3.95 -38.14 2.61
N GLN A 290 2.99 -37.55 3.29
CA GLN A 290 1.55 -37.71 2.99
C GLN A 290 1.18 -37.21 1.58
N VAL A 291 1.67 -36.05 1.15
CA VAL A 291 1.50 -35.54 -0.22
C VAL A 291 2.10 -36.48 -1.24
N THR A 292 3.35 -36.90 -1.03
CA THR A 292 4.07 -37.81 -1.93
C THR A 292 3.38 -39.17 -2.06
N LEU A 293 2.91 -39.72 -0.94
CA LEU A 293 2.17 -40.99 -0.92
C LEU A 293 0.86 -40.88 -1.71
N ASN A 294 0.13 -39.80 -1.55
CA ASN A 294 -1.11 -39.59 -2.29
C ASN A 294 -0.86 -39.48 -3.81
N LEU A 295 0.19 -38.79 -4.24
CA LEU A 295 0.55 -38.67 -5.66
C LEU A 295 0.97 -40.06 -6.22
N LEU A 296 1.78 -40.83 -5.51
CA LEU A 296 2.22 -42.16 -5.92
C LEU A 296 1.07 -43.16 -5.97
N THR A 297 0.16 -43.14 -5.01
CA THR A 297 -1.03 -44.02 -5.01
C THR A 297 -1.97 -43.68 -6.15
N ASN A 298 -2.12 -42.37 -6.51
CA ASN A 298 -2.86 -41.95 -7.67
C ASN A 298 -2.18 -42.43 -8.97
N ALA A 299 -0.86 -42.27 -9.09
CA ALA A 299 -0.10 -42.80 -10.23
C ALA A 299 -0.28 -44.30 -10.40
N ALA A 300 -0.14 -45.10 -9.31
CA ALA A 300 -0.36 -46.55 -9.33
C ALA A 300 -1.82 -46.92 -9.70
N LYS A 301 -2.77 -46.13 -9.28
CA LYS A 301 -4.20 -46.35 -9.55
C LYS A 301 -4.56 -46.13 -11.01
N PHE A 302 -4.13 -45.02 -11.59
CA PHE A 302 -4.52 -44.54 -12.92
C PHE A 302 -3.60 -44.99 -14.06
N THR A 303 -2.44 -45.58 -13.73
CA THR A 303 -1.59 -46.22 -14.71
C THR A 303 -2.13 -47.61 -15.06
N PRO A 304 -2.25 -47.98 -16.34
CA PRO A 304 -2.64 -49.31 -16.78
C PRO A 304 -1.54 -50.31 -16.53
N THR A 305 -1.91 -51.62 -16.57
CA THR A 305 -0.96 -52.73 -16.45
C THR A 305 0.16 -52.64 -17.49
N GLY A 306 1.40 -52.76 -17.03
CA GLY A 306 2.60 -52.68 -17.88
C GLY A 306 3.12 -51.27 -18.13
N GLY A 307 2.46 -50.23 -17.58
CA GLY A 307 2.89 -48.84 -17.67
C GLY A 307 4.12 -48.53 -16.79
N SER A 308 4.40 -47.23 -16.59
CA SER A 308 5.53 -46.79 -15.76
C SER A 308 5.16 -45.60 -14.89
N VAL A 309 5.80 -45.52 -13.72
CA VAL A 309 5.76 -44.40 -12.80
C VAL A 309 7.19 -43.95 -12.51
N THR A 310 7.48 -42.68 -12.72
CA THR A 310 8.81 -42.10 -12.47
C THR A 310 8.73 -41.03 -11.40
N VAL A 311 9.54 -41.13 -10.35
CA VAL A 311 9.73 -40.07 -9.37
C VAL A 311 11.03 -39.36 -9.67
N ARG A 312 10.94 -38.02 -9.91
CA ARG A 312 12.11 -37.21 -10.22
C ARG A 312 12.21 -36.05 -9.23
N VAL A 313 13.43 -35.82 -8.76
CA VAL A 313 13.77 -34.60 -7.99
C VAL A 313 14.69 -33.78 -8.85
N ARG A 314 14.34 -32.53 -9.06
CA ARG A 314 15.15 -31.55 -9.81
C ARG A 314 15.22 -30.21 -9.07
N THR A 315 16.37 -29.56 -9.17
CA THR A 315 16.58 -28.23 -8.60
C THR A 315 16.45 -27.17 -9.68
N GLU A 316 15.80 -26.08 -9.36
CA GLU A 316 15.72 -24.85 -10.17
C GLU A 316 16.52 -23.73 -9.50
N PRO A 317 17.85 -23.69 -9.67
CA PRO A 317 18.72 -22.78 -8.90
C PRO A 317 18.39 -21.30 -9.10
N ALA A 318 18.00 -20.93 -10.32
CA ALA A 318 17.63 -19.54 -10.66
C ALA A 318 16.39 -19.04 -9.89
N ALA A 319 15.50 -19.96 -9.46
CA ALA A 319 14.27 -19.66 -8.74
C ALA A 319 14.37 -19.94 -7.22
N GLY A 320 15.48 -20.53 -6.73
CA GLY A 320 15.61 -20.99 -5.35
C GLY A 320 14.57 -22.05 -4.99
N LYS A 321 14.23 -22.95 -5.92
CA LYS A 321 13.16 -23.93 -5.78
C LYS A 321 13.64 -25.33 -6.10
N VAL A 322 13.00 -26.30 -5.45
CA VAL A 322 13.17 -27.73 -5.70
C VAL A 322 11.81 -28.31 -6.11
N CYS A 323 11.80 -29.11 -7.16
CA CYS A 323 10.62 -29.78 -7.68
C CYS A 323 10.69 -31.27 -7.44
N LEU A 324 9.64 -31.84 -6.85
CA LEU A 324 9.37 -33.27 -6.79
C LEU A 324 8.30 -33.59 -7.84
N ASP A 325 8.69 -34.27 -8.90
CA ASP A 325 7.80 -34.68 -9.97
C ASP A 325 7.41 -36.14 -9.79
N VAL A 326 6.12 -36.45 -9.84
CA VAL A 326 5.58 -37.81 -9.96
C VAL A 326 4.94 -37.88 -11.34
N GLU A 327 5.62 -38.62 -12.25
CA GLU A 327 5.23 -38.81 -13.64
C GLU A 327 4.63 -40.22 -13.80
N ASP A 328 3.48 -40.33 -14.42
CA ASP A 328 2.81 -41.59 -14.77
C ASP A 328 2.50 -41.68 -16.27
N THR A 329 2.43 -42.89 -16.81
CA THR A 329 1.97 -43.16 -18.17
C THR A 329 0.52 -43.66 -18.18
N GLY A 330 -0.31 -42.98 -17.39
CA GLY A 330 -1.71 -43.32 -17.20
C GLY A 330 -2.63 -42.76 -18.26
N ILE A 331 -3.92 -42.75 -17.94
CA ILE A 331 -4.99 -42.28 -18.84
C ILE A 331 -4.89 -40.81 -19.20
N GLY A 332 -4.11 -40.02 -18.44
CA GLY A 332 -4.04 -38.58 -18.55
C GLY A 332 -5.33 -37.85 -18.12
N ILE A 333 -5.27 -36.54 -18.17
CA ILE A 333 -6.31 -35.63 -17.66
C ILE A 333 -6.57 -34.57 -18.72
N SER A 334 -7.83 -34.32 -19.08
CA SER A 334 -8.19 -33.27 -20.05
C SER A 334 -7.87 -31.88 -19.49
N GLU A 335 -7.61 -30.92 -20.38
CA GLU A 335 -7.25 -29.55 -19.99
C GLU A 335 -8.33 -28.88 -19.13
N GLU A 336 -9.60 -29.15 -19.41
CA GLU A 336 -10.73 -28.66 -18.61
C GLU A 336 -10.66 -29.22 -17.19
N MET A 337 -10.44 -30.52 -17.05
CA MET A 337 -10.39 -31.21 -15.77
C MET A 337 -9.14 -30.81 -14.94
N GLN A 338 -8.00 -30.47 -15.57
CA GLN A 338 -6.80 -30.06 -14.87
C GLN A 338 -7.01 -28.81 -14.00
N LYS A 339 -7.99 -27.97 -14.32
CA LYS A 339 -8.35 -26.78 -13.53
C LYS A 339 -9.05 -27.16 -12.23
N ASP A 340 -9.87 -28.21 -12.30
CA ASP A 340 -10.82 -28.57 -11.25
C ASP A 340 -10.36 -29.75 -10.38
N ILE A 341 -9.33 -30.54 -10.78
CA ILE A 341 -8.90 -31.74 -10.05
C ILE A 341 -8.40 -31.49 -8.63
N PHE A 342 -8.10 -30.26 -8.30
CA PHE A 342 -7.71 -29.83 -6.95
C PHE A 342 -8.89 -29.34 -6.12
N GLU A 343 -10.08 -29.21 -6.71
CA GLU A 343 -11.30 -28.87 -5.97
C GLU A 343 -11.81 -30.11 -5.22
N PRO A 344 -12.37 -29.94 -4.00
CA PRO A 344 -12.91 -31.05 -3.22
C PRO A 344 -14.01 -31.80 -3.97
N PHE A 345 -14.03 -33.14 -3.85
CA PHE A 345 -15.00 -34.05 -4.45
C PHE A 345 -14.98 -34.15 -5.97
N VAL A 346 -14.04 -33.50 -6.65
CA VAL A 346 -13.88 -33.64 -8.10
C VAL A 346 -13.18 -34.96 -8.43
N GLN A 347 -13.74 -35.70 -9.37
CA GLN A 347 -13.20 -36.99 -9.84
C GLN A 347 -13.19 -37.03 -11.36
N ALA A 348 -12.08 -37.55 -11.95
CA ALA A 348 -12.06 -37.85 -13.38
C ALA A 348 -13.08 -38.98 -13.67
N GLN A 349 -14.07 -38.67 -14.52
CA GLN A 349 -15.06 -39.69 -14.96
C GLN A 349 -14.35 -40.71 -15.87
N THR A 350 -14.10 -41.87 -15.35
CA THR A 350 -13.72 -43.04 -16.15
C THR A 350 -14.92 -43.99 -16.20
N GLU A 351 -15.25 -44.49 -17.38
CA GLU A 351 -16.46 -45.24 -17.68
C GLU A 351 -16.69 -46.49 -16.81
N ASN A 352 -15.72 -46.96 -16.05
CA ASN A 352 -15.80 -48.22 -15.33
C ASN A 352 -15.50 -48.22 -13.82
N ARG A 353 -15.06 -47.14 -13.16
CA ARG A 353 -14.81 -47.13 -11.71
C ARG A 353 -14.89 -45.78 -11.07
N LYS A 354 -15.91 -45.56 -10.23
CA LYS A 354 -15.93 -44.51 -9.19
C LYS A 354 -15.05 -44.96 -8.01
N GLU A 355 -13.71 -44.88 -8.13
CA GLU A 355 -12.82 -45.21 -7.02
C GLU A 355 -12.10 -43.95 -6.52
N GLY A 356 -12.39 -43.52 -5.31
CA GLY A 356 -11.71 -42.44 -4.62
C GLY A 356 -12.69 -41.52 -3.93
N SER A 357 -12.19 -40.62 -3.09
CA SER A 357 -12.98 -39.58 -2.41
C SER A 357 -13.11 -38.29 -3.23
N GLY A 358 -12.18 -38.05 -4.16
CA GLY A 358 -12.01 -36.75 -4.78
C GLY A 358 -11.42 -35.68 -3.83
N LEU A 359 -10.94 -36.12 -2.65
CA LEU A 359 -10.40 -35.20 -1.63
C LEU A 359 -8.88 -35.23 -1.57
N GLY A 360 -8.23 -36.32 -2.06
CA GLY A 360 -6.78 -36.50 -1.89
C GLY A 360 -5.95 -35.36 -2.50
N LEU A 361 -6.23 -34.99 -3.75
CA LEU A 361 -5.49 -33.88 -4.41
C LEU A 361 -5.76 -32.52 -3.78
N ALA A 362 -7.00 -32.25 -3.38
CA ALA A 362 -7.36 -31.03 -2.66
C ALA A 362 -6.57 -30.92 -1.34
N ILE A 363 -6.60 -31.98 -0.53
CA ILE A 363 -5.82 -32.06 0.72
C ILE A 363 -4.33 -31.89 0.44
N SER A 364 -3.79 -32.56 -0.58
CA SER A 364 -2.36 -32.48 -0.91
C SER A 364 -1.93 -31.07 -1.30
N ARG A 365 -2.75 -30.34 -2.06
CA ARG A 365 -2.47 -28.97 -2.46
C ARG A 365 -2.50 -28.01 -1.26
N GLU A 366 -3.48 -28.16 -0.38
CA GLU A 366 -3.58 -27.35 0.83
C GLU A 366 -2.43 -27.63 1.82
N LEU A 367 -2.04 -28.92 2.00
CA LEU A 367 -0.85 -29.27 2.79
C LEU A 367 0.43 -28.66 2.19
N ALA A 368 0.57 -28.67 0.87
CA ALA A 368 1.71 -28.04 0.19
C ALA A 368 1.72 -26.53 0.45
N ARG A 369 0.60 -25.86 0.29
CA ARG A 369 0.45 -24.40 0.55
C ARG A 369 0.80 -24.01 1.98
N GLY A 370 0.39 -24.83 2.97
CA GLY A 370 0.74 -24.61 4.37
C GLY A 370 2.25 -24.75 4.65
N MET A 371 3.01 -25.36 3.74
CA MET A 371 4.48 -25.44 3.76
C MET A 371 5.17 -24.40 2.85
N ASN A 372 4.47 -23.38 2.36
CA ASN A 372 4.95 -22.44 1.34
C ASN A 372 5.40 -23.13 0.03
N ALA A 373 4.82 -24.28 -0.26
CA ALA A 373 5.00 -25.06 -1.49
C ALA A 373 3.73 -24.96 -2.36
N ASP A 374 3.80 -25.43 -3.60
CA ASP A 374 2.62 -25.53 -4.46
C ASP A 374 2.60 -26.91 -5.15
N LEU A 375 1.39 -27.36 -5.50
CA LEU A 375 1.15 -28.60 -6.23
C LEU A 375 0.47 -28.26 -7.57
N THR A 376 1.13 -28.61 -8.65
CA THR A 376 0.65 -28.39 -10.02
C THR A 376 0.59 -29.69 -10.81
N VAL A 377 -0.12 -29.67 -11.95
CA VAL A 377 -0.21 -30.80 -12.86
C VAL A 377 0.02 -30.35 -14.30
N LYS A 378 0.67 -31.22 -15.07
CA LYS A 378 0.72 -31.19 -16.54
C LYS A 378 0.34 -32.56 -17.06
N SER A 379 -0.66 -32.63 -17.91
CA SER A 379 -1.18 -33.91 -18.38
C SER A 379 -1.70 -33.82 -19.81
N VAL A 380 -1.60 -34.94 -20.53
CA VAL A 380 -2.19 -35.09 -21.86
C VAL A 380 -3.02 -36.36 -21.87
N PRO A 381 -4.30 -36.33 -22.27
CA PRO A 381 -5.14 -37.49 -22.36
C PRO A 381 -4.47 -38.63 -23.17
N GLY A 382 -4.45 -39.83 -22.61
CA GLY A 382 -3.81 -41.02 -23.21
C GLY A 382 -2.29 -41.07 -23.14
N GLN A 383 -1.60 -40.05 -22.62
CA GLN A 383 -0.12 -40.03 -22.51
C GLN A 383 0.37 -40.07 -21.06
N GLY A 384 -0.52 -39.76 -20.09
CA GLY A 384 -0.19 -39.74 -18.67
C GLY A 384 -0.19 -38.34 -18.07
N SER A 385 0.32 -38.25 -16.83
CA SER A 385 0.34 -37.01 -16.05
C SER A 385 1.68 -36.81 -15.35
N VAL A 386 2.04 -35.54 -15.12
CA VAL A 386 3.16 -35.14 -14.25
C VAL A 386 2.60 -34.22 -13.17
N PHE A 387 2.61 -34.70 -11.94
CA PHE A 387 2.28 -33.90 -10.76
C PHE A 387 3.58 -33.37 -10.17
N THR A 388 3.68 -32.08 -9.97
CA THR A 388 4.88 -31.39 -9.47
C THR A 388 4.59 -30.72 -8.14
N VAL A 389 5.32 -31.09 -7.11
CA VAL A 389 5.39 -30.34 -5.83
C VAL A 389 6.59 -29.43 -5.89
N THR A 390 6.36 -28.11 -5.83
CA THR A 390 7.41 -27.09 -5.86
C THR A 390 7.65 -26.57 -4.45
N LEU A 391 8.86 -26.79 -3.92
CA LEU A 391 9.24 -26.49 -2.55
C LEU A 391 10.31 -25.39 -2.52
N PRO A 392 10.37 -24.54 -1.46
CA PRO A 392 11.49 -23.63 -1.25
C PRO A 392 12.74 -24.42 -0.85
N THR A 393 13.91 -23.99 -1.33
CA THR A 393 15.21 -24.51 -0.84
C THR A 393 15.43 -24.10 0.62
N SER A 394 16.21 -24.90 1.34
CA SER A 394 16.71 -24.56 2.66
C SER A 394 17.73 -23.40 2.59
#